data_acf162336bc86ce9c8852d4b84f96590
#
_entry.id   acf162336bc86ce9c8852d4b84f96590
#
_cell.length_a   1.000
_cell.length_b   1.000
_cell.length_c   1.000
_cell.angle_alpha   90.00
_cell.angle_beta   90.00
_cell.angle_gamma   90.00
#
_symmetry.space_group_name_H-M   'P 1'
#
loop_
_entity.id
_entity.type
_entity.pdbx_description
1 polymer ?
#
loop_
_entity_poly.entity_id
_entity_poly.type
_entity_poly.pdbx_seq_one_letter_code
_entity_poly.pdbx_strand_id
1 'polypeptide(L)' 'MRLENKIALVTGGGQGIGKEIAKTLALNGAFVLINYIDLGNNQEIAQMTKNEIESLGGKCDILPAN' A
#
# COMPACT_ATOMS: atom_id res chain seq x y z
N MET A 1 -3.15 -8.76 16.32
CA MET A 1 -3.06 -8.56 14.88
C MET A 1 -2.96 -9.88 14.17
N ARG A 2 -3.67 -10.05 13.08
CA ARG A 2 -3.76 -11.34 12.40
C ARG A 2 -2.68 -11.57 11.37
N LEU A 3 -2.09 -10.51 10.86
CA LEU A 3 -1.20 -10.61 9.70
C LEU A 3 0.24 -10.21 10.02
N GLU A 4 0.59 -10.22 11.28
CA GLU A 4 1.95 -9.93 11.70
C GLU A 4 2.92 -10.90 11.02
N ASN A 5 4.04 -10.35 10.56
CA ASN A 5 5.08 -11.10 9.84
C ASN A 5 4.65 -11.58 8.46
N LYS A 6 3.52 -11.08 7.94
CA LYS A 6 3.09 -11.37 6.57
C LYS A 6 3.43 -10.21 5.66
N ILE A 7 3.73 -10.52 4.42
CA ILE A 7 3.96 -9.52 3.38
C ILE A 7 2.83 -9.65 2.37
N ALA A 8 2.16 -8.55 2.09
CA ALA A 8 1.06 -8.52 1.13
C ALA A 8 1.43 -7.62 -0.04
N LEU A 9 1.31 -8.15 -1.25
CA LEU A 9 1.53 -7.38 -2.47
C LEU A 9 0.19 -6.94 -3.03
N VAL A 10 0.01 -5.63 -3.18
CA VAL A 10 -1.24 -5.09 -3.71
C VAL A 10 -0.92 -4.33 -4.99
N THR A 11 -1.42 -4.80 -6.12
CA THR A 11 -1.24 -4.13 -7.40
C THR A 11 -2.30 -3.06 -7.55
N GLY A 12 -1.90 -1.88 -8.03
CA GLY A 12 -2.83 -0.78 -8.15
C GLY A 12 -3.33 -0.25 -6.83
N GLY A 13 -2.60 -0.49 -5.74
CA GLY A 13 -3.04 -0.16 -4.39
C GLY A 13 -3.03 1.31 -4.05
N GLY A 14 -2.61 2.16 -4.98
CA GLY A 14 -2.56 3.59 -4.72
C GLY A 14 -3.90 4.28 -4.76
N GLN A 15 -4.93 3.69 -5.34
CA GLN A 15 -6.22 4.33 -5.49
C GLN A 15 -7.37 3.33 -5.45
N GLY A 16 -8.56 3.84 -5.16
CA GLY A 16 -9.80 3.08 -5.23
C GLY A 16 -9.83 1.89 -4.30
N ILE A 17 -10.34 0.78 -4.82
CA ILE A 17 -10.48 -0.47 -4.07
C ILE A 17 -9.12 -0.97 -3.59
N GLY A 18 -8.09 -0.84 -4.43
CA GLY A 18 -6.74 -1.26 -4.07
C GLY A 18 -6.21 -0.52 -2.84
N LYS A 19 -6.49 0.77 -2.76
CA LYS A 19 -6.09 1.58 -1.61
C LYS A 19 -6.76 1.07 -0.33
N GLU A 20 -8.05 0.77 -0.39
CA GLU A 20 -8.78 0.29 0.79
C GLU A 20 -8.28 -1.08 1.23
N ILE A 21 -8.00 -1.96 0.27
CA ILE A 21 -7.43 -3.27 0.57
C ILE A 21 -6.08 -3.11 1.25
N ALA A 22 -5.21 -2.26 0.70
CA ALA A 22 -3.88 -2.02 1.26
C ALA A 22 -3.97 -1.52 2.70
N LYS A 23 -4.86 -0.57 2.96
CA LYS A 23 -5.04 -0.04 4.31
C LYS A 23 -5.53 -1.12 5.27
N THR A 24 -6.50 -1.90 4.84
CA THR A 24 -7.05 -2.96 5.69
C THR A 24 -5.98 -3.98 6.05
N LEU A 25 -5.19 -4.42 5.07
CA LEU A 25 -4.14 -5.39 5.32
C LEU A 25 -3.07 -4.83 6.27
N ALA A 26 -2.67 -3.58 6.04
CA ALA A 26 -1.66 -2.94 6.87
C ALA A 26 -2.14 -2.76 8.31
N LEU A 27 -3.40 -2.38 8.49
CA LEU A 27 -3.95 -2.20 9.84
C LEU A 27 -4.16 -3.51 10.56
N ASN A 28 -4.13 -4.63 9.84
CA ASN A 28 -4.16 -5.97 10.44
C ASN A 28 -2.77 -6.55 10.64
N GLY A 29 -1.74 -5.74 10.45
CA GLY A 29 -0.38 -6.11 10.82
C GLY A 29 0.54 -6.50 9.66
N ALA A 30 0.03 -6.59 8.45
CA ALA A 30 0.86 -6.96 7.30
C ALA A 30 1.80 -5.83 6.92
N PHE A 31 2.97 -6.20 6.39
CA PHE A 31 3.78 -5.25 5.64
C PHE A 31 3.22 -5.23 4.22
N VAL A 32 2.71 -4.09 3.80
CA VAL A 32 2.07 -3.98 2.49
C VAL A 32 3.02 -3.36 1.48
N LEU A 33 3.19 -4.03 0.35
CA LEU A 33 3.97 -3.52 -0.76
C LEU A 33 2.99 -3.14 -1.86
N ILE A 34 2.92 -1.86 -2.18
CA ILE A 34 2.05 -1.35 -3.23
C ILE A 34 2.83 -1.29 -4.54
N ASN A 35 2.37 -2.05 -5.51
CA ASN A 35 2.96 -2.06 -6.85
C ASN A 35 2.12 -1.16 -7.74
N TYR A 36 2.72 -0.10 -8.29
CA TYR A 36 2.00 0.87 -9.11
C TYR A 36 2.65 0.99 -10.49
N ILE A 37 1.85 1.37 -11.49
CA ILE A 37 2.35 1.63 -12.83
C ILE A 37 2.88 3.07 -12.84
N ASP A 38 4.14 3.25 -13.23
CA ASP A 38 4.79 4.56 -13.19
C ASP A 38 4.41 5.39 -14.42
N LEU A 39 3.15 5.83 -14.43
CA LEU A 39 2.57 6.67 -15.47
C LEU A 39 1.80 7.81 -14.80
N GLY A 40 1.85 8.98 -15.42
CA GLY A 40 1.12 10.13 -14.92
C GLY A 40 1.52 10.45 -13.49
N ASN A 41 0.52 10.62 -12.64
CA ASN A 41 0.75 10.93 -11.23
C ASN A 41 0.59 9.71 -10.31
N ASN A 42 0.70 8.50 -10.85
CA ASN A 42 0.50 7.28 -10.06
C ASN A 42 1.50 7.15 -8.93
N GLN A 43 2.73 7.60 -9.13
CA GLN A 43 3.73 7.57 -8.06
C GLN A 43 3.30 8.45 -6.89
N GLU A 44 2.80 9.63 -7.18
CA GLU A 44 2.34 10.55 -6.13
C GLU A 44 1.16 9.95 -5.38
N ILE A 45 0.22 9.32 -6.09
CA ILE A 45 -0.95 8.68 -5.48
C ILE A 45 -0.50 7.54 -4.57
N ALA A 46 0.42 6.71 -5.04
CA ALA A 46 0.94 5.60 -4.24
C ALA A 46 1.66 6.12 -2.99
N GLN A 47 2.44 7.20 -3.15
CA GLN A 47 3.14 7.79 -2.01
C GLN A 47 2.16 8.35 -0.98
N MET A 48 1.07 8.95 -1.43
CA MET A 48 0.05 9.45 -0.52
C MET A 48 -0.60 8.32 0.26
N THR A 49 -0.88 7.20 -0.40
CA THR A 49 -1.44 6.03 0.27
C THR A 49 -0.45 5.48 1.30
N LYS A 50 0.83 5.40 0.94
CA LYS A 50 1.86 4.98 1.89
C LYS A 50 1.90 5.87 3.12
N ASN A 51 1.89 7.19 2.89
CA ASN A 51 1.94 8.15 3.99
C ASN A 51 0.71 8.00 4.90
N GLU A 52 -0.45 7.78 4.31
CA GLU A 52 -1.68 7.60 5.07
C GLU A 52 -1.61 6.33 5.92
N ILE A 53 -1.14 5.23 5.34
CA ILE A 53 -0.99 3.97 6.07
C ILE A 53 -0.01 4.13 7.24
N GLU A 54 1.12 4.79 6.99
CA GLU A 54 2.11 4.99 8.03
C GLU A 54 1.60 5.89 9.14
N SER A 55 0.79 6.89 8.81
CA SER A 55 0.20 7.77 9.81
C SER A 55 -0.78 7.02 10.72
N LEU A 56 -1.33 5.91 10.24
CA LEU A 56 -2.24 5.07 11.02
C LEU A 56 -1.50 3.95 11.76
N GLY A 57 -0.19 3.93 11.69
CA GLY A 57 0.62 2.92 12.38
C GLY A 57 0.92 1.67 11.58
N GLY A 58 0.51 1.64 10.31
CA GLY A 58 0.80 0.51 9.45
C GLY A 58 2.18 0.58 8.82
N LYS A 59 2.57 -0.50 8.17
CA LYS A 59 3.86 -0.61 7.47
C LYS A 59 3.62 -0.79 5.99
N CYS A 60 4.24 0.04 5.18
CA CYS A 60 3.97 0.05 3.75
C CYS A 60 5.18 0.55 2.98
N ASP A 61 5.36 0.05 1.78
CA ASP A 61 6.30 0.60 0.84
C ASP A 61 5.67 0.59 -0.55
N ILE A 62 6.27 1.29 -1.49
CA ILE A 62 5.76 1.38 -2.85
C ILE A 62 6.84 0.94 -3.82
N LEU A 63 6.41 0.35 -4.93
CA LEU A 63 7.34 -0.19 -5.93
C LEU A 63 6.74 0.01 -7.32
N PRO A 64 7.48 0.67 -8.23
CA PRO A 64 6.98 0.81 -9.60
C PRO A 64 6.98 -0.52 -10.32
N ALA A 65 5.95 -0.76 -11.12
CA ALA A 65 5.87 -1.92 -11.99
C ALA A 65 6.57 -1.61 -13.31
N ASN A 66 7.19 -2.61 -13.88
CA ASN A 66 7.80 -2.48 -15.21
C ASN A 66 6.78 -2.77 -16.31
#